data_fae236350827fd8c99b2b8847954b2d0
#
_entry.id   fae236350827fd8c99b2b8847954b2d0
#
_cell.length_a   1.000
_cell.length_b   1.000
_cell.length_c   1.000
_cell.angle_alpha   90.00
_cell.angle_beta   90.00
_cell.angle_gamma   90.00
#
_symmetry.space_group_name_H-M   'P 1'
#
loop_
_entity.id
_entity.type
_entity.pdbx_description
1 polymer ?
#
loop_
_entity_poly.entity_id
_entity_poly.type
_entity_poly.pdbx_seq_one_letter_code
_entity_poly.pdbx_strand_id
1 'polypeptide(L)'
;ALMKQGNIYVRGKNLSAAIPLFEEAISIDPNYAPAYRELGELYWRAGRNEQSTTNYKKYIDLSKGNIPAQTRYVNSLFYAGDYDQVIKNVDEILAVDKSRPVMNRLAGYSSFELSAKNKSEDYSKALGYMEELFKALPEERILWKDHHYMARILVRKNQNYTKMVEELPALESQLAREKRNLAAATTPAAKAKIQPAVDDLTAKITALKANISNADKELDRAFSEFEKVSQMKPQDRGVLSEMATQYYFFRRYDKAAKTLARMIDPNDVKLEDLMQVGRAYYNGENYKTADSVFNDVIKRSPDYVPAYLWIARTYTKLDPDYKTGIARPKFEKLIQVAKADSLKYDSEMGEAFGYLGYYFSSKNDYGKAKEIYNRWINLNPNNKEQKIRAYNGLGVLELQAAGNEKTIEGRLAYLARSKDAYDKILELDPNNASAKNQLNYVRDFEAQVRKGINPNEIKGVISDSATKQPIAFASVRVKDTAAESRTNAKGEYKFEIPQSSEALIITAPGYQAKEVPVTKSRVYNIQLEK
;
A
#
# COMPACT_ATOMS: atom_id res chain seq x y z
N ALA A 1 -59.72 -26.86 17.41
CA ALA A 1 -59.08 -28.19 17.49
C ALA A 1 -57.71 -28.17 16.80
N LEU A 2 -57.67 -27.82 15.52
CA LEU A 2 -56.44 -27.85 14.67
C LEU A 2 -55.26 -27.07 15.26
N MET A 3 -55.46 -25.82 15.75
CA MET A 3 -54.42 -25.01 16.38
C MET A 3 -53.84 -25.68 17.63
N LYS A 4 -54.68 -26.31 18.47
CA LYS A 4 -54.19 -27.02 19.67
C LYS A 4 -53.32 -28.23 19.27
N GLN A 5 -53.80 -29.00 18.29
CA GLN A 5 -53.10 -30.17 17.76
C GLN A 5 -51.76 -29.76 17.06
N GLY A 6 -51.78 -28.72 16.20
CA GLY A 6 -50.59 -28.16 15.57
C GLY A 6 -49.57 -27.74 16.60
N ASN A 7 -49.96 -27.02 17.65
CA ASN A 7 -49.07 -26.58 18.72
C ASN A 7 -48.47 -27.75 19.54
N ILE A 8 -49.15 -28.89 19.66
CA ILE A 8 -48.57 -30.10 20.27
C ILE A 8 -47.43 -30.61 19.40
N TYR A 9 -47.61 -30.69 18.08
CA TYR A 9 -46.54 -31.10 17.16
C TYR A 9 -45.37 -30.11 17.16
N VAL A 10 -45.63 -28.79 17.24
CA VAL A 10 -44.58 -27.79 17.38
C VAL A 10 -43.74 -28.02 18.64
N ARG A 11 -44.36 -28.26 19.79
CA ARG A 11 -43.69 -28.59 21.05
C ARG A 11 -42.89 -29.90 20.95
N GLY A 12 -43.43 -30.87 20.21
CA GLY A 12 -42.76 -32.14 19.91
C GLY A 12 -41.67 -32.04 18.82
N LYS A 13 -41.35 -30.81 18.33
CA LYS A 13 -40.39 -30.54 17.24
C LYS A 13 -40.73 -31.24 15.92
N ASN A 14 -41.96 -31.66 15.71
CA ASN A 14 -42.42 -32.24 14.46
C ASN A 14 -43.09 -31.17 13.58
N LEU A 15 -42.25 -30.36 12.92
CA LEU A 15 -42.73 -29.23 12.11
C LEU A 15 -43.50 -29.68 10.87
N SER A 16 -43.14 -30.81 10.28
CA SER A 16 -43.83 -31.35 9.10
C SER A 16 -45.24 -31.78 9.36
N ALA A 17 -45.55 -32.26 10.58
CA ALA A 17 -46.91 -32.59 10.98
C ALA A 17 -47.75 -31.37 11.44
N ALA A 18 -47.07 -30.29 11.90
CA ALA A 18 -47.74 -29.07 12.35
C ALA A 18 -48.25 -28.20 11.19
N ILE A 19 -47.47 -28.07 10.12
CA ILE A 19 -47.75 -27.17 8.98
C ILE A 19 -49.13 -27.46 8.35
N PRO A 20 -49.47 -28.71 7.95
CA PRO A 20 -50.75 -29.00 7.33
C PRO A 20 -51.95 -28.63 8.21
N LEU A 21 -51.85 -28.78 9.54
CA LEU A 21 -52.93 -28.44 10.46
C LEU A 21 -53.20 -26.92 10.51
N PHE A 22 -52.18 -26.12 10.41
CA PHE A 22 -52.32 -24.65 10.36
C PHE A 22 -52.82 -24.21 8.98
N GLU A 23 -52.40 -24.86 7.88
CA GLU A 23 -52.92 -24.63 6.53
C GLU A 23 -54.40 -25.00 6.43
N GLU A 24 -54.81 -26.11 7.03
CA GLU A 24 -56.23 -26.50 7.13
C GLU A 24 -57.02 -25.48 7.96
N ALA A 25 -56.47 -24.98 9.07
CA ALA A 25 -57.13 -23.93 9.85
C ALA A 25 -57.36 -22.65 9.02
N ILE A 26 -56.45 -22.27 8.14
CA ILE A 26 -56.58 -21.15 7.21
C ILE A 26 -57.61 -21.45 6.12
N SER A 27 -57.67 -22.68 5.64
CA SER A 27 -58.67 -23.05 4.63
C SER A 27 -60.10 -22.95 5.17
N ILE A 28 -60.30 -23.23 6.47
CA ILE A 28 -61.58 -23.08 7.15
C ILE A 28 -61.95 -21.61 7.43
N ASP A 29 -60.95 -20.84 7.90
CA ASP A 29 -61.11 -19.41 8.16
C ASP A 29 -59.88 -18.64 7.61
N PRO A 30 -59.99 -18.07 6.39
CA PRO A 30 -58.91 -17.29 5.77
C PRO A 30 -58.53 -16.00 6.51
N ASN A 31 -59.30 -15.58 7.51
CA ASN A 31 -59.01 -14.41 8.33
C ASN A 31 -58.50 -14.77 9.73
N TYR A 32 -58.20 -16.04 9.98
CA TYR A 32 -57.74 -16.49 11.28
C TYR A 32 -56.23 -16.17 11.48
N ALA A 33 -55.97 -14.95 11.93
CA ALA A 33 -54.63 -14.39 12.10
C ALA A 33 -53.64 -15.29 12.89
N PRO A 34 -54.03 -16.01 13.97
CA PRO A 34 -53.09 -16.87 14.71
C PRO A 34 -52.47 -17.99 13.88
N ALA A 35 -53.17 -18.55 12.90
CA ALA A 35 -52.64 -19.62 12.05
C ALA A 35 -51.52 -19.09 11.14
N TYR A 36 -51.68 -17.92 10.57
CA TYR A 36 -50.64 -17.26 9.79
C TYR A 36 -49.40 -16.95 10.63
N ARG A 37 -49.56 -16.55 11.90
CA ARG A 37 -48.45 -16.34 12.82
C ARG A 37 -47.63 -17.62 13.02
N GLU A 38 -48.32 -18.73 13.32
CA GLU A 38 -47.68 -20.02 13.56
C GLU A 38 -46.95 -20.52 12.29
N LEU A 39 -47.61 -20.43 11.12
CA LEU A 39 -46.96 -20.78 9.84
C LEU A 39 -45.73 -19.88 9.56
N GLY A 40 -45.83 -18.59 9.79
CA GLY A 40 -44.72 -17.69 9.65
C GLY A 40 -43.50 -18.11 10.50
N GLU A 41 -43.75 -18.46 11.77
CA GLU A 41 -42.70 -18.96 12.69
C GLU A 41 -42.12 -20.31 12.25
N LEU A 42 -42.97 -21.26 11.81
CA LEU A 42 -42.53 -22.58 11.37
C LEU A 42 -41.69 -22.52 10.10
N TYR A 43 -42.14 -21.75 9.12
CA TYR A 43 -41.37 -21.56 7.88
C TYR A 43 -40.04 -20.86 8.14
N TRP A 44 -40.00 -19.89 9.06
CA TRP A 44 -38.72 -19.27 9.48
C TRP A 44 -37.78 -20.31 10.09
N ARG A 45 -38.24 -21.14 11.02
CA ARG A 45 -37.45 -22.23 11.63
C ARG A 45 -36.98 -23.26 10.61
N ALA A 46 -37.78 -23.48 9.55
CA ALA A 46 -37.44 -24.37 8.44
C ALA A 46 -36.52 -23.74 7.39
N GLY A 47 -36.08 -22.48 7.55
CA GLY A 47 -35.30 -21.74 6.58
C GLY A 47 -36.06 -21.33 5.31
N ARG A 48 -37.41 -21.46 5.31
CA ARG A 48 -38.28 -21.10 4.17
C ARG A 48 -38.71 -19.63 4.28
N ASN A 49 -37.74 -18.73 4.02
CA ASN A 49 -37.87 -17.31 4.34
C ASN A 49 -39.02 -16.61 3.58
N GLU A 50 -39.20 -16.89 2.28
CA GLU A 50 -40.29 -16.30 1.49
C GLU A 50 -41.69 -16.68 2.01
N GLN A 51 -41.89 -17.96 2.35
CA GLN A 51 -43.14 -18.45 2.92
C GLN A 51 -43.35 -17.84 4.31
N SER A 52 -42.32 -17.72 5.11
CA SER A 52 -42.37 -17.03 6.41
C SER A 52 -42.81 -15.58 6.24
N THR A 53 -42.21 -14.85 5.34
CA THR A 53 -42.50 -13.44 5.07
C THR A 53 -43.95 -13.26 4.60
N THR A 54 -44.42 -14.10 3.67
CA THR A 54 -45.80 -14.07 3.17
C THR A 54 -46.81 -14.27 4.29
N ASN A 55 -46.57 -15.26 5.16
CA ASN A 55 -47.49 -15.55 6.27
C ASN A 55 -47.44 -14.43 7.35
N TYR A 56 -46.30 -13.91 7.71
CA TYR A 56 -46.21 -12.79 8.64
C TYR A 56 -46.87 -11.51 8.08
N LYS A 57 -46.73 -11.24 6.78
CA LYS A 57 -47.45 -10.12 6.13
C LYS A 57 -48.94 -10.26 6.29
N LYS A 58 -49.49 -11.43 5.98
CA LYS A 58 -50.93 -11.71 6.16
C LYS A 58 -51.34 -11.58 7.62
N TYR A 59 -50.50 -12.04 8.56
CA TYR A 59 -50.74 -11.87 10.00
C TYR A 59 -50.83 -10.39 10.40
N ILE A 60 -49.96 -9.52 9.88
CA ILE A 60 -49.99 -8.07 10.15
C ILE A 60 -51.29 -7.46 9.62
N ASP A 61 -51.66 -7.76 8.37
CA ASP A 61 -52.85 -7.22 7.71
C ASP A 61 -54.09 -7.55 8.54
N LEU A 62 -54.18 -8.78 9.04
CA LEU A 62 -55.28 -9.24 9.86
C LEU A 62 -55.24 -8.75 11.33
N SER A 63 -54.04 -8.41 11.82
CA SER A 63 -53.83 -7.95 13.21
C SER A 63 -53.91 -6.43 13.35
N LYS A 64 -54.32 -5.71 12.31
CA LYS A 64 -54.44 -4.23 12.28
C LYS A 64 -53.13 -3.53 12.68
N GLY A 65 -51.99 -4.04 12.24
CA GLY A 65 -50.68 -3.40 12.40
C GLY A 65 -50.13 -3.41 13.82
N ASN A 66 -50.43 -4.43 14.61
CA ASN A 66 -49.87 -4.54 15.96
C ASN A 66 -48.32 -4.64 15.94
N ILE A 67 -47.61 -3.83 16.76
CA ILE A 67 -46.17 -3.72 16.75
C ILE A 67 -45.44 -5.06 16.97
N PRO A 68 -45.85 -5.96 17.88
CA PRO A 68 -45.26 -7.30 17.97
C PRO A 68 -45.37 -8.13 16.66
N ALA A 69 -46.45 -7.99 15.90
CA ALA A 69 -46.60 -8.64 14.61
C ALA A 69 -45.61 -8.02 13.57
N GLN A 70 -45.55 -6.69 13.51
CA GLN A 70 -44.61 -5.97 12.66
C GLN A 70 -43.16 -6.35 12.97
N THR A 71 -42.79 -6.47 14.24
CA THR A 71 -41.43 -6.90 14.65
C THR A 71 -41.06 -8.29 14.10
N ARG A 72 -41.99 -9.25 14.13
CA ARG A 72 -41.77 -10.59 13.54
C ARG A 72 -41.62 -10.53 12.03
N TYR A 73 -42.43 -9.72 11.39
CA TYR A 73 -42.37 -9.51 9.94
C TYR A 73 -41.03 -8.89 9.52
N VAL A 74 -40.58 -7.87 10.21
CA VAL A 74 -39.26 -7.24 9.96
C VAL A 74 -38.12 -8.27 10.09
N ASN A 75 -38.16 -9.12 11.11
CA ASN A 75 -37.20 -10.21 11.24
C ASN A 75 -37.25 -11.17 10.03
N SER A 76 -38.44 -11.55 9.57
CA SER A 76 -38.58 -12.44 8.41
C SER A 76 -38.06 -11.80 7.11
N LEU A 77 -38.30 -10.51 6.91
CA LEU A 77 -37.78 -9.73 5.79
C LEU A 77 -36.24 -9.69 5.81
N PHE A 78 -35.64 -9.49 6.99
CA PHE A 78 -34.20 -9.50 7.14
C PHE A 78 -33.57 -10.82 6.68
N TYR A 79 -34.13 -11.96 7.14
CA TYR A 79 -33.65 -13.29 6.73
C TYR A 79 -33.97 -13.63 5.27
N ALA A 80 -35.01 -12.99 4.69
CA ALA A 80 -35.30 -13.09 3.26
C ALA A 80 -34.38 -12.21 2.38
N GLY A 81 -33.61 -11.30 2.98
CA GLY A 81 -32.74 -10.39 2.27
C GLY A 81 -33.45 -9.18 1.64
N ASP A 82 -34.69 -8.93 2.05
CA ASP A 82 -35.47 -7.76 1.59
C ASP A 82 -35.16 -6.53 2.46
N TYR A 83 -33.91 -6.05 2.31
CA TYR A 83 -33.34 -5.01 3.18
C TYR A 83 -34.06 -3.66 3.07
N ASP A 84 -34.59 -3.31 1.89
CA ASP A 84 -35.35 -2.08 1.69
C ASP A 84 -36.62 -2.09 2.55
N GLN A 85 -37.36 -3.22 2.53
CA GLN A 85 -38.56 -3.37 3.34
C GLN A 85 -38.27 -3.45 4.84
N VAL A 86 -37.12 -4.03 5.23
CA VAL A 86 -36.69 -3.99 6.64
C VAL A 86 -36.56 -2.56 7.11
N ILE A 87 -35.80 -1.74 6.38
CA ILE A 87 -35.50 -0.35 6.75
C ILE A 87 -36.84 0.44 6.85
N LYS A 88 -37.68 0.35 5.83
CA LYS A 88 -38.99 1.03 5.81
C LYS A 88 -39.85 0.67 7.02
N ASN A 89 -40.02 -0.62 7.29
CA ASN A 89 -40.88 -1.06 8.40
C ASN A 89 -40.27 -0.74 9.77
N VAL A 90 -38.92 -0.75 9.91
CA VAL A 90 -38.28 -0.32 11.15
C VAL A 90 -38.50 1.18 11.38
N ASP A 91 -38.38 2.01 10.35
CA ASP A 91 -38.63 3.46 10.47
C ASP A 91 -40.09 3.72 10.91
N GLU A 92 -41.08 2.98 10.35
CA GLU A 92 -42.47 3.06 10.75
C GLU A 92 -42.69 2.62 12.21
N ILE A 93 -42.06 1.53 12.66
CA ILE A 93 -42.15 1.08 14.06
C ILE A 93 -41.56 2.11 15.02
N LEU A 94 -40.35 2.63 14.71
CA LEU A 94 -39.65 3.58 15.58
C LEU A 94 -40.32 4.97 15.61
N ALA A 95 -41.05 5.34 14.56
CA ALA A 95 -41.87 6.54 14.56
C ALA A 95 -43.04 6.47 15.59
N VAL A 96 -43.57 5.27 15.84
CA VAL A 96 -44.67 5.06 16.78
C VAL A 96 -44.19 4.66 18.17
N ASP A 97 -43.15 3.84 18.26
CA ASP A 97 -42.63 3.27 19.52
C ASP A 97 -41.11 3.31 19.58
N LYS A 98 -40.57 4.42 20.10
CA LYS A 98 -39.12 4.61 20.32
C LYS A 98 -38.55 3.73 21.43
N SER A 99 -39.35 3.04 22.21
CA SER A 99 -38.88 2.14 23.28
C SER A 99 -38.29 0.83 22.78
N ARG A 100 -38.15 0.68 21.45
CA ARG A 100 -37.63 -0.52 20.77
C ARG A 100 -36.29 -0.31 20.09
N PRO A 101 -35.24 0.11 20.79
CA PRO A 101 -33.96 0.42 20.18
C PRO A 101 -33.34 -0.77 19.45
N VAL A 102 -33.72 -2.02 19.80
CA VAL A 102 -33.25 -3.24 19.12
C VAL A 102 -33.64 -3.25 17.63
N MET A 103 -34.70 -2.52 17.21
CA MET A 103 -35.03 -2.40 15.79
C MET A 103 -33.93 -1.72 14.99
N ASN A 104 -33.19 -0.79 15.58
CA ASN A 104 -32.02 -0.17 14.94
C ASN A 104 -30.95 -1.19 14.52
N ARG A 105 -30.84 -2.34 15.21
CA ARG A 105 -29.95 -3.44 14.82
C ARG A 105 -30.27 -3.94 13.41
N LEU A 106 -31.52 -4.26 13.17
CA LEU A 106 -31.95 -4.79 11.87
C LEU A 106 -31.85 -3.75 10.77
N ALA A 107 -32.22 -2.50 11.05
CA ALA A 107 -32.06 -1.40 10.08
C ALA A 107 -30.61 -1.09 9.78
N GLY A 108 -29.74 -1.10 10.79
CA GLY A 108 -28.30 -0.88 10.62
C GLY A 108 -27.64 -1.96 9.77
N TYR A 109 -27.93 -3.24 10.08
CA TYR A 109 -27.42 -4.36 9.27
C TYR A 109 -27.95 -4.29 7.84
N SER A 110 -29.28 -4.09 7.68
CA SER A 110 -29.91 -4.03 6.34
C SER A 110 -29.37 -2.86 5.51
N SER A 111 -29.19 -1.70 6.12
CA SER A 111 -28.60 -0.53 5.43
C SER A 111 -27.17 -0.79 4.98
N PHE A 112 -26.38 -1.52 5.79
CA PHE A 112 -25.02 -1.92 5.39
C PHE A 112 -25.05 -2.89 4.20
N GLU A 113 -25.84 -3.97 4.29
CA GLU A 113 -25.94 -4.98 3.22
C GLU A 113 -26.47 -4.38 1.92
N LEU A 114 -27.46 -3.46 2.02
CA LEU A 114 -28.00 -2.74 0.86
C LEU A 114 -26.96 -1.84 0.20
N SER A 115 -26.22 -1.05 1.00
CA SER A 115 -25.12 -0.21 0.49
C SER A 115 -24.05 -1.08 -0.20
N ALA A 116 -23.68 -2.19 0.39
CA ALA A 116 -22.71 -3.12 -0.19
C ALA A 116 -23.22 -3.74 -1.51
N LYS A 117 -24.49 -4.18 -1.55
CA LYS A 117 -25.12 -4.73 -2.76
C LYS A 117 -25.18 -3.72 -3.90
N ASN A 118 -25.50 -2.46 -3.59
CA ASN A 118 -25.61 -1.37 -4.55
C ASN A 118 -24.26 -0.72 -4.88
N LYS A 119 -23.15 -1.22 -4.32
CA LYS A 119 -21.81 -0.64 -4.44
C LYS A 119 -21.77 0.86 -4.06
N SER A 120 -22.58 1.25 -3.09
CA SER A 120 -22.60 2.60 -2.56
C SER A 120 -21.35 2.86 -1.71
N GLU A 121 -20.82 4.07 -1.78
CA GLU A 121 -19.78 4.54 -0.87
C GLU A 121 -20.36 5.21 0.38
N ASP A 122 -21.65 5.45 0.42
CA ASP A 122 -22.35 6.06 1.56
C ASP A 122 -22.88 5.01 2.54
N TYR A 123 -22.30 4.96 3.70
CA TYR A 123 -22.68 4.10 4.83
C TYR A 123 -23.27 4.91 6.01
N SER A 124 -23.56 6.19 5.82
CA SER A 124 -24.00 7.10 6.88
C SER A 124 -25.33 6.65 7.53
N LYS A 125 -26.26 6.16 6.73
CA LYS A 125 -27.54 5.63 7.24
C LYS A 125 -27.34 4.40 8.13
N ALA A 126 -26.50 3.46 7.70
CA ALA A 126 -26.14 2.29 8.50
C ALA A 126 -25.47 2.68 9.81
N LEU A 127 -24.53 3.63 9.76
CA LEU A 127 -23.84 4.16 10.94
C LEU A 127 -24.84 4.79 11.93
N GLY A 128 -25.75 5.62 11.45
CA GLY A 128 -26.77 6.28 12.29
C GLY A 128 -27.62 5.29 13.08
N TYR A 129 -28.13 4.24 12.45
CA TYR A 129 -28.88 3.20 13.17
C TYR A 129 -28.02 2.46 14.21
N MET A 130 -26.79 2.13 13.87
CA MET A 130 -25.89 1.47 14.81
C MET A 130 -25.52 2.36 15.99
N GLU A 131 -25.30 3.65 15.78
CA GLU A 131 -25.02 4.61 16.86
C GLU A 131 -26.21 4.75 17.82
N GLU A 132 -27.44 4.84 17.30
CA GLU A 132 -28.64 4.85 18.14
C GLU A 132 -28.80 3.53 18.91
N LEU A 133 -28.44 2.38 18.34
CA LEU A 133 -28.44 1.10 19.04
C LEU A 133 -27.46 1.10 20.21
N PHE A 134 -26.21 1.52 19.97
CA PHE A 134 -25.14 1.52 20.98
C PHE A 134 -25.38 2.53 22.10
N LYS A 135 -26.05 3.66 21.77
CA LYS A 135 -26.44 4.67 22.75
C LYS A 135 -27.59 4.19 23.65
N ALA A 136 -28.53 3.41 23.10
CA ALA A 136 -29.75 3.05 23.78
C ALA A 136 -29.67 1.73 24.57
N LEU A 137 -28.67 0.87 24.28
CA LEU A 137 -28.51 -0.41 24.95
C LEU A 137 -27.27 -0.43 25.85
N PRO A 138 -27.36 -1.05 27.04
CA PRO A 138 -26.18 -1.33 27.85
C PRO A 138 -25.29 -2.38 27.16
N GLU A 139 -23.98 -2.36 27.51
CA GLU A 139 -22.94 -3.19 26.85
C GLU A 139 -23.29 -4.68 26.86
N GLU A 140 -23.92 -5.19 27.93
CA GLU A 140 -24.29 -6.62 28.05
C GLU A 140 -25.35 -7.07 27.03
N ARG A 141 -26.05 -6.13 26.44
CA ARG A 141 -27.07 -6.37 25.40
C ARG A 141 -26.56 -6.12 23.98
N ILE A 142 -25.36 -5.60 23.84
CA ILE A 142 -24.69 -5.47 22.55
C ILE A 142 -24.12 -6.83 22.15
N LEU A 143 -24.50 -7.29 20.96
CA LEU A 143 -24.07 -8.59 20.46
C LEU A 143 -22.73 -8.49 19.73
N TRP A 144 -22.00 -9.60 19.65
CA TRP A 144 -20.77 -9.62 18.85
C TRP A 144 -21.01 -9.20 17.39
N LYS A 145 -22.17 -9.50 16.83
CA LYS A 145 -22.56 -9.05 15.49
C LYS A 145 -22.74 -7.53 15.41
N ASP A 146 -23.22 -6.88 16.47
CA ASP A 146 -23.35 -5.43 16.50
C ASP A 146 -21.97 -4.77 16.38
N HIS A 147 -21.00 -5.23 17.19
CA HIS A 147 -19.61 -4.79 17.11
C HIS A 147 -19.03 -5.07 15.72
N HIS A 148 -19.31 -6.23 15.14
CA HIS A 148 -18.81 -6.61 13.82
C HIS A 148 -19.36 -5.70 12.71
N TYR A 149 -20.68 -5.45 12.71
CA TYR A 149 -21.28 -4.52 11.73
C TYR A 149 -20.81 -3.09 11.94
N MET A 150 -20.69 -2.61 13.19
CA MET A 150 -20.13 -1.29 13.48
C MET A 150 -18.71 -1.14 12.89
N ALA A 151 -17.84 -2.13 13.14
CA ALA A 151 -16.49 -2.13 12.62
C ALA A 151 -16.46 -2.09 11.08
N ARG A 152 -17.26 -2.94 10.43
CA ARG A 152 -17.35 -3.01 8.96
C ARG A 152 -17.89 -1.71 8.35
N ILE A 153 -18.91 -1.10 8.96
CA ILE A 153 -19.46 0.19 8.52
C ILE A 153 -18.39 1.27 8.53
N LEU A 154 -17.67 1.41 9.65
CA LEU A 154 -16.62 2.42 9.81
C LEU A 154 -15.44 2.19 8.84
N VAL A 155 -15.05 0.95 8.63
CA VAL A 155 -14.03 0.58 7.64
C VAL A 155 -14.49 0.96 6.23
N ARG A 156 -15.71 0.60 5.84
CA ARG A 156 -16.25 0.90 4.50
C ARG A 156 -16.39 2.39 4.25
N LYS A 157 -16.87 3.14 5.23
CA LYS A 157 -16.95 4.60 5.17
C LYS A 157 -15.58 5.26 4.90
N ASN A 158 -14.49 4.66 5.38
CA ASN A 158 -13.14 5.21 5.31
C ASN A 158 -12.24 4.55 4.26
N GLN A 159 -12.79 3.90 3.22
CA GLN A 159 -12.01 3.21 2.17
C GLN A 159 -11.01 4.13 1.45
N ASN A 160 -11.30 5.43 1.36
CA ASN A 160 -10.45 6.41 0.72
C ASN A 160 -9.25 6.86 1.58
N TYR A 161 -9.13 6.38 2.83
CA TYR A 161 -8.07 6.78 3.76
C TYR A 161 -6.66 6.61 3.19
N THR A 162 -6.35 5.44 2.65
CA THR A 162 -5.01 5.15 2.10
C THR A 162 -4.68 6.06 0.92
N LYS A 163 -5.65 6.36 0.06
CA LYS A 163 -5.49 7.31 -1.05
C LYS A 163 -5.22 8.72 -0.54
N MET A 164 -5.96 9.17 0.47
CA MET A 164 -5.73 10.48 1.10
C MET A 164 -4.32 10.60 1.71
N VAL A 165 -3.85 9.55 2.38
CA VAL A 165 -2.49 9.50 2.96
C VAL A 165 -1.42 9.50 1.87
N GLU A 166 -1.65 8.83 0.74
CA GLU A 166 -0.71 8.80 -0.40
C GLU A 166 -0.66 10.12 -1.17
N GLU A 167 -1.76 10.85 -1.25
CA GLU A 167 -1.86 12.13 -1.95
C GLU A 167 -1.14 13.27 -1.20
N LEU A 168 -1.17 13.23 0.12
CA LEU A 168 -0.67 14.32 0.98
C LEU A 168 0.79 14.72 0.70
N PRO A 169 1.78 13.80 0.60
CA PRO A 169 3.18 14.18 0.33
C PRO A 169 3.38 14.85 -1.04
N ALA A 170 2.62 14.45 -2.05
CA ALA A 170 2.68 15.06 -3.37
C ALA A 170 2.20 16.52 -3.36
N LEU A 171 1.07 16.78 -2.66
CA LEU A 171 0.56 18.14 -2.47
C LEU A 171 1.50 19.00 -1.63
N GLU A 172 2.10 18.45 -0.57
CA GLU A 172 3.09 19.15 0.25
C GLU A 172 4.35 19.51 -0.56
N SER A 173 4.82 18.60 -1.41
CA SER A 173 5.96 18.85 -2.31
C SER A 173 5.62 19.94 -3.34
N GLN A 174 4.41 19.93 -3.88
CA GLN A 174 3.92 20.95 -4.80
C GLN A 174 3.85 22.32 -4.10
N LEU A 175 3.27 22.37 -2.90
CA LEU A 175 3.20 23.60 -2.10
C LEU A 175 4.59 24.16 -1.80
N ALA A 176 5.55 23.29 -1.42
CA ALA A 176 6.93 23.70 -1.16
C ALA A 176 7.59 24.28 -2.42
N ARG A 177 7.30 23.76 -3.61
CA ARG A 177 7.78 24.31 -4.89
C ARG A 177 7.17 25.68 -5.16
N GLU A 178 5.83 25.83 -5.03
CA GLU A 178 5.17 27.12 -5.29
C GLU A 178 5.59 28.19 -4.27
N LYS A 179 5.81 27.84 -3.01
CA LYS A 179 6.38 28.76 -2.01
C LYS A 179 7.79 29.22 -2.37
N ARG A 180 8.65 28.35 -2.91
CA ARG A 180 9.98 28.74 -3.42
C ARG A 180 9.84 29.69 -4.61
N ASN A 181 8.95 29.40 -5.57
CA ASN A 181 8.67 30.26 -6.70
C ASN A 181 8.19 31.64 -6.26
N LEU A 182 7.30 31.69 -5.27
CA LEU A 182 6.78 32.95 -4.69
C LEU A 182 7.89 33.75 -4.01
N ALA A 183 8.77 33.10 -3.27
CA ALA A 183 9.91 33.74 -2.62
C ALA A 183 10.92 34.29 -3.63
N ALA A 184 11.14 33.59 -4.76
CA ALA A 184 12.03 34.02 -5.84
C ALA A 184 11.44 35.13 -6.73
N ALA A 185 10.13 35.37 -6.66
CA ALA A 185 9.47 36.42 -7.47
C ALA A 185 9.83 37.82 -6.94
N THR A 186 10.41 38.64 -7.83
CA THR A 186 10.93 39.99 -7.48
C THR A 186 9.90 41.10 -7.67
N THR A 187 8.85 40.88 -8.47
CA THR A 187 7.83 41.90 -8.75
C THR A 187 6.50 41.61 -8.08
N PRO A 188 5.73 42.62 -7.65
CA PRO A 188 4.38 42.45 -7.10
C PRO A 188 3.44 41.70 -8.05
N ALA A 189 3.53 41.97 -9.36
CA ALA A 189 2.71 41.31 -10.38
C ALA A 189 3.05 39.81 -10.51
N ALA A 190 4.31 39.42 -10.40
CA ALA A 190 4.74 38.03 -10.40
C ALA A 190 4.25 37.29 -9.12
N LYS A 191 4.34 37.93 -7.95
CA LYS A 191 3.83 37.38 -6.70
C LYS A 191 2.32 37.18 -6.73
N ALA A 192 1.57 38.17 -7.26
CA ALA A 192 0.11 38.10 -7.37
C ALA A 192 -0.37 36.93 -8.27
N LYS A 193 0.44 36.49 -9.25
CA LYS A 193 0.13 35.32 -10.09
C LYS A 193 0.32 33.99 -9.37
N ILE A 194 1.27 33.91 -8.44
CA ILE A 194 1.64 32.66 -7.75
C ILE A 194 0.85 32.49 -6.45
N GLN A 195 0.56 33.59 -5.74
CA GLN A 195 -0.13 33.55 -4.45
C GLN A 195 -1.42 32.73 -4.43
N PRO A 196 -2.35 32.84 -5.42
CA PRO A 196 -3.57 32.02 -5.44
C PRO A 196 -3.31 30.52 -5.45
N ALA A 197 -2.26 30.05 -6.12
CA ALA A 197 -1.89 28.63 -6.12
C ALA A 197 -1.36 28.17 -4.76
N VAL A 198 -0.60 29.02 -4.07
CA VAL A 198 -0.12 28.75 -2.70
C VAL A 198 -1.30 28.67 -1.73
N ASP A 199 -2.25 29.57 -1.85
CA ASP A 199 -3.44 29.63 -0.98
C ASP A 199 -4.35 28.42 -1.21
N ASP A 200 -4.63 28.05 -2.46
CA ASP A 200 -5.43 26.89 -2.84
C ASP A 200 -4.79 25.57 -2.34
N LEU A 201 -3.49 25.38 -2.58
CA LEU A 201 -2.77 24.20 -2.11
C LEU A 201 -2.75 24.13 -0.57
N THR A 202 -2.60 25.28 0.11
CA THR A 202 -2.62 25.34 1.57
C THR A 202 -3.99 24.95 2.12
N ALA A 203 -5.08 25.44 1.51
CA ALA A 203 -6.44 25.07 1.88
C ALA A 203 -6.72 23.59 1.64
N LYS A 204 -6.34 23.05 0.48
CA LYS A 204 -6.48 21.62 0.13
C LYS A 204 -5.74 20.72 1.12
N ILE A 205 -4.48 21.03 1.43
CA ILE A 205 -3.67 20.26 2.40
C ILE A 205 -4.30 20.31 3.80
N THR A 206 -4.80 21.47 4.22
CA THR A 206 -5.45 21.64 5.53
C THR A 206 -6.72 20.79 5.61
N ALA A 207 -7.57 20.83 4.58
CA ALA A 207 -8.79 20.02 4.51
C ALA A 207 -8.46 18.53 4.46
N LEU A 208 -7.47 18.12 3.66
CA LEU A 208 -7.04 16.73 3.54
C LEU A 208 -6.50 16.19 4.87
N LYS A 209 -5.68 16.96 5.59
CA LYS A 209 -5.20 16.61 6.94
C LYS A 209 -6.33 16.46 7.96
N ALA A 210 -7.31 17.33 7.92
CA ALA A 210 -8.50 17.22 8.77
C ALA A 210 -9.30 15.95 8.46
N ASN A 211 -9.51 15.63 7.17
CA ASN A 211 -10.20 14.41 6.74
C ASN A 211 -9.44 13.15 7.17
N ILE A 212 -8.11 13.12 7.00
CA ILE A 212 -7.26 12.02 7.46
C ILE A 212 -7.39 11.84 8.98
N SER A 213 -7.31 12.93 9.75
CA SER A 213 -7.43 12.88 11.21
C SER A 213 -8.80 12.36 11.68
N ASN A 214 -9.89 12.75 11.01
CA ASN A 214 -11.22 12.25 11.32
C ASN A 214 -11.36 10.76 10.96
N ALA A 215 -10.86 10.38 9.80
CA ALA A 215 -10.84 8.99 9.36
C ALA A 215 -10.00 8.11 10.31
N ASP A 216 -8.86 8.59 10.80
CA ASP A 216 -8.04 7.88 11.80
C ASP A 216 -8.83 7.57 13.07
N LYS A 217 -9.57 8.53 13.61
CA LYS A 217 -10.40 8.33 14.81
C LYS A 217 -11.50 7.28 14.58
N GLU A 218 -12.17 7.36 13.42
CA GLU A 218 -13.21 6.40 13.06
C GLU A 218 -12.62 5.00 12.84
N LEU A 219 -11.44 4.89 12.23
CA LEU A 219 -10.72 3.63 12.05
C LEU A 219 -10.23 3.06 13.39
N ASP A 220 -9.74 3.89 14.31
CA ASP A 220 -9.35 3.43 15.64
C ASP A 220 -10.58 2.87 16.40
N ARG A 221 -11.75 3.50 16.25
CA ARG A 221 -13.02 2.96 16.76
C ARG A 221 -13.38 1.64 16.06
N ALA A 222 -13.29 1.57 14.74
CA ALA A 222 -13.57 0.35 13.99
C ALA A 222 -12.70 -0.82 14.46
N PHE A 223 -11.42 -0.58 14.65
CA PHE A 223 -10.50 -1.60 15.14
C PHE A 223 -10.75 -1.99 16.60
N SER A 224 -11.17 -1.04 17.45
CA SER A 224 -11.64 -1.35 18.81
C SER A 224 -12.86 -2.27 18.78
N GLU A 225 -13.82 -2.03 17.88
CA GLU A 225 -14.98 -2.90 17.72
C GLU A 225 -14.57 -4.30 17.20
N PHE A 226 -13.65 -4.41 16.24
CA PHE A 226 -13.08 -5.71 15.82
C PHE A 226 -12.39 -6.45 16.97
N GLU A 227 -11.64 -5.76 17.84
CA GLU A 227 -11.00 -6.39 19.00
C GLU A 227 -12.04 -6.97 19.97
N LYS A 228 -13.15 -6.26 20.22
CA LYS A 228 -14.29 -6.79 21.01
C LYS A 228 -14.87 -8.05 20.37
N VAL A 229 -15.09 -8.04 19.03
CA VAL A 229 -15.54 -9.25 18.32
C VAL A 229 -14.55 -10.40 18.53
N SER A 230 -13.25 -10.13 18.41
CA SER A 230 -12.22 -11.15 18.57
C SER A 230 -12.10 -11.68 20.00
N GLN A 231 -12.47 -10.89 21.02
CA GLN A 231 -12.58 -11.34 22.41
C GLN A 231 -13.81 -12.22 22.63
N MET A 232 -14.95 -11.87 22.01
CA MET A 232 -16.20 -12.65 22.09
C MET A 232 -16.14 -13.93 21.25
N LYS A 233 -15.29 -13.96 20.21
CA LYS A 233 -15.10 -15.05 19.26
C LYS A 233 -13.59 -15.34 19.03
N PRO A 234 -12.84 -15.75 20.06
CA PRO A 234 -11.37 -15.76 20.02
C PRO A 234 -10.77 -16.76 19.02
N GLN A 235 -11.51 -17.79 18.62
CA GLN A 235 -11.05 -18.81 17.66
C GLN A 235 -11.74 -18.72 16.30
N ASP A 236 -12.55 -17.67 16.08
CA ASP A 236 -13.20 -17.48 14.78
C ASP A 236 -12.17 -16.97 13.75
N ARG A 237 -11.64 -17.92 12.95
CA ARG A 237 -10.65 -17.61 11.92
C ARG A 237 -11.16 -16.63 10.87
N GLY A 238 -12.47 -16.62 10.59
CA GLY A 238 -13.09 -15.67 9.65
C GLY A 238 -12.98 -14.24 10.16
N VAL A 239 -13.33 -14.02 11.41
CA VAL A 239 -13.20 -12.71 12.09
C VAL A 239 -11.74 -12.25 12.13
N LEU A 240 -10.83 -13.14 12.57
CA LEU A 240 -9.39 -12.80 12.65
C LEU A 240 -8.80 -12.49 11.26
N SER A 241 -9.18 -13.25 10.23
CA SER A 241 -8.73 -13.02 8.85
C SER A 241 -9.24 -11.68 8.31
N GLU A 242 -10.52 -11.36 8.49
CA GLU A 242 -11.09 -10.07 8.11
C GLU A 242 -10.37 -8.92 8.83
N MET A 243 -10.21 -9.02 10.13
CA MET A 243 -9.52 -8.04 10.96
C MET A 243 -8.08 -7.82 10.51
N ALA A 244 -7.30 -8.90 10.27
CA ALA A 244 -5.92 -8.81 9.79
C ALA A 244 -5.87 -8.14 8.39
N THR A 245 -6.81 -8.48 7.50
CA THR A 245 -6.93 -7.87 6.18
C THR A 245 -7.17 -6.37 6.28
N GLN A 246 -8.09 -5.93 7.15
CA GLN A 246 -8.36 -4.52 7.34
C GLN A 246 -7.16 -3.78 7.97
N TYR A 247 -6.52 -4.36 8.98
CA TYR A 247 -5.29 -3.78 9.52
C TYR A 247 -4.21 -3.60 8.44
N TYR A 248 -4.04 -4.61 7.59
CA TYR A 248 -3.06 -4.55 6.50
C TYR A 248 -3.42 -3.48 5.46
N PHE A 249 -4.68 -3.40 5.05
CA PHE A 249 -5.17 -2.40 4.09
C PHE A 249 -4.95 -0.97 4.59
N PHE A 250 -5.24 -0.71 5.87
CA PHE A 250 -5.04 0.59 6.50
C PHE A 250 -3.62 0.81 7.05
N ARG A 251 -2.64 -0.02 6.61
CA ARG A 251 -1.21 0.09 6.96
C ARG A 251 -0.91 -0.02 8.47
N ARG A 252 -1.81 -0.62 9.25
CA ARG A 252 -1.58 -0.96 10.66
C ARG A 252 -0.85 -2.31 10.76
N TYR A 253 0.31 -2.40 10.12
CA TYR A 253 1.02 -3.66 9.83
C TYR A 253 1.41 -4.46 11.06
N ASP A 254 1.85 -3.82 12.15
CA ASP A 254 2.17 -4.52 13.40
C ASP A 254 0.93 -5.20 14.01
N LYS A 255 -0.23 -4.52 13.95
CA LYS A 255 -1.51 -5.11 14.41
C LYS A 255 -1.95 -6.24 13.49
N ALA A 256 -1.77 -6.09 12.18
CA ALA A 256 -2.02 -7.16 11.21
C ALA A 256 -1.16 -8.39 11.52
N ALA A 257 0.15 -8.21 11.75
CA ALA A 257 1.08 -9.28 12.07
C ALA A 257 0.69 -10.03 13.36
N LYS A 258 0.35 -9.29 14.42
CA LYS A 258 -0.10 -9.88 15.69
C LYS A 258 -1.40 -10.68 15.53
N THR A 259 -2.34 -10.17 14.70
CA THR A 259 -3.61 -10.85 14.44
C THR A 259 -3.39 -12.11 13.61
N LEU A 260 -2.53 -12.06 12.56
CA LEU A 260 -2.14 -13.22 11.76
C LEU A 260 -1.46 -14.29 12.64
N ALA A 261 -0.58 -13.89 13.56
CA ALA A 261 0.09 -14.82 14.47
C ALA A 261 -0.90 -15.59 15.38
N ARG A 262 -2.02 -14.97 15.79
CA ARG A 262 -3.10 -15.64 16.55
C ARG A 262 -3.82 -16.73 15.76
N MET A 263 -3.75 -16.68 14.42
CA MET A 263 -4.39 -17.68 13.56
C MET A 263 -3.53 -18.92 13.34
N ILE A 264 -2.26 -18.89 13.74
CA ILE A 264 -1.35 -20.03 13.58
C ILE A 264 -1.70 -21.11 14.61
N ASP A 265 -2.01 -22.32 14.10
CA ASP A 265 -2.15 -23.48 14.96
C ASP A 265 -0.74 -23.93 15.43
N PRO A 266 -0.46 -23.91 16.75
CA PRO A 266 0.85 -24.33 17.24
C PRO A 266 1.18 -25.79 16.95
N ASN A 267 0.17 -26.63 16.70
CA ASN A 267 0.34 -28.05 16.37
C ASN A 267 0.49 -28.31 14.86
N ASP A 268 0.08 -27.35 14.00
CA ASP A 268 0.17 -27.45 12.53
C ASP A 268 0.61 -26.09 11.94
N VAL A 269 1.86 -25.72 12.23
CA VAL A 269 2.44 -24.45 11.77
C VAL A 269 2.77 -24.51 10.29
N LYS A 270 2.00 -23.82 9.48
CA LYS A 270 2.25 -23.68 8.03
C LYS A 270 3.29 -22.58 7.77
N LEU A 271 4.26 -22.88 6.92
CA LEU A 271 5.32 -21.92 6.57
C LEU A 271 4.75 -20.64 5.97
N GLU A 272 3.70 -20.74 5.15
CA GLU A 272 3.07 -19.58 4.52
C GLU A 272 2.40 -18.66 5.56
N ASP A 273 1.82 -19.19 6.63
CA ASP A 273 1.25 -18.38 7.72
C ASP A 273 2.37 -17.56 8.41
N LEU A 274 3.51 -18.20 8.72
CA LEU A 274 4.68 -17.49 9.25
C LEU A 274 5.21 -16.44 8.26
N MET A 275 5.26 -16.78 6.97
CA MET A 275 5.68 -15.84 5.94
C MET A 275 4.77 -14.61 5.86
N GLN A 276 3.45 -14.78 6.03
CA GLN A 276 2.50 -13.65 6.08
C GLN A 276 2.77 -12.76 7.30
N VAL A 277 3.00 -13.35 8.47
CA VAL A 277 3.38 -12.60 9.69
C VAL A 277 4.67 -11.83 9.48
N GLY A 278 5.71 -12.48 8.95
CA GLY A 278 7.00 -11.84 8.67
C GLY A 278 6.88 -10.68 7.67
N ARG A 279 6.11 -10.86 6.60
CA ARG A 279 5.83 -9.80 5.60
C ARG A 279 5.08 -8.62 6.21
N ALA A 280 4.14 -8.88 7.12
CA ALA A 280 3.43 -7.80 7.79
C ALA A 280 4.37 -6.98 8.70
N TYR A 281 5.25 -7.63 9.48
CA TYR A 281 6.27 -6.92 10.26
C TYR A 281 7.26 -6.14 9.35
N TYR A 282 7.67 -6.72 8.23
CA TYR A 282 8.54 -6.04 7.26
C TYR A 282 7.89 -4.77 6.72
N ASN A 283 6.62 -4.83 6.32
CA ASN A 283 5.89 -3.66 5.81
C ASN A 283 5.65 -2.60 6.90
N GLY A 284 5.57 -3.02 8.17
CA GLY A 284 5.53 -2.13 9.33
C GLY A 284 6.90 -1.62 9.78
N GLU A 285 7.94 -1.86 8.97
CA GLU A 285 9.33 -1.46 9.26
C GLU A 285 9.91 -2.08 10.55
N ASN A 286 9.22 -3.07 11.12
CA ASN A 286 9.71 -3.83 12.26
C ASN A 286 10.65 -4.95 11.79
N TYR A 287 11.78 -4.51 11.21
CA TYR A 287 12.74 -5.39 10.54
C TYR A 287 13.36 -6.45 11.45
N LYS A 288 13.58 -6.12 12.74
CA LYS A 288 14.11 -7.07 13.72
C LYS A 288 13.17 -8.25 13.95
N THR A 289 11.87 -7.97 14.12
CA THR A 289 10.86 -9.01 14.31
C THR A 289 10.62 -9.79 13.02
N ALA A 290 10.59 -9.10 11.87
CA ALA A 290 10.48 -9.74 10.56
C ALA A 290 11.61 -10.75 10.32
N ASP A 291 12.88 -10.36 10.57
CA ASP A 291 14.04 -11.25 10.48
C ASP A 291 13.90 -12.47 11.38
N SER A 292 13.46 -12.28 12.63
CA SER A 292 13.23 -13.39 13.57
C SER A 292 12.21 -14.40 13.05
N VAL A 293 11.07 -13.91 12.50
CA VAL A 293 10.01 -14.76 11.95
C VAL A 293 10.50 -15.51 10.72
N PHE A 294 11.18 -14.84 9.77
CA PHE A 294 11.73 -15.52 8.59
C PHE A 294 12.83 -16.54 8.95
N ASN A 295 13.63 -16.28 9.97
CA ASN A 295 14.59 -17.26 10.48
C ASN A 295 13.89 -18.47 11.13
N ASP A 296 12.69 -18.31 11.75
CA ASP A 296 11.91 -19.46 12.22
C ASP A 296 11.42 -20.34 11.05
N VAL A 297 11.03 -19.72 9.94
CA VAL A 297 10.70 -20.46 8.69
C VAL A 297 11.90 -21.28 8.21
N ILE A 298 13.11 -20.69 8.17
CA ILE A 298 14.34 -21.39 7.74
C ILE A 298 14.70 -22.54 8.69
N LYS A 299 14.49 -22.38 10.00
CA LYS A 299 14.72 -23.46 10.96
C LYS A 299 13.81 -24.66 10.71
N ARG A 300 12.57 -24.42 10.25
CA ARG A 300 11.59 -25.46 9.94
C ARG A 300 11.82 -26.08 8.56
N SER A 301 12.24 -25.30 7.58
CA SER A 301 12.55 -25.74 6.22
C SER A 301 13.77 -24.98 5.70
N PRO A 302 14.97 -25.56 5.84
CA PRO A 302 16.22 -24.91 5.43
C PRO A 302 16.38 -24.68 3.92
N ASP A 303 15.55 -25.28 3.11
CA ASP A 303 15.49 -25.15 1.65
C ASP A 303 14.38 -24.20 1.15
N TYR A 304 13.64 -23.56 2.06
CA TYR A 304 12.54 -22.66 1.70
C TYR A 304 13.06 -21.30 1.22
N VAL A 305 13.40 -21.20 -0.06
CA VAL A 305 14.01 -20.04 -0.72
C VAL A 305 13.29 -18.71 -0.47
N PRO A 306 11.94 -18.61 -0.47
CA PRO A 306 11.26 -17.32 -0.22
C PRO A 306 11.64 -16.66 1.11
N ALA A 307 11.94 -17.43 2.17
CA ALA A 307 12.34 -16.85 3.44
C ALA A 307 13.72 -16.18 3.36
N TYR A 308 14.67 -16.75 2.64
CA TYR A 308 15.99 -16.15 2.40
C TYR A 308 15.87 -14.82 1.64
N LEU A 309 14.97 -14.75 0.65
CA LEU A 309 14.71 -13.51 -0.08
C LEU A 309 14.20 -12.41 0.87
N TRP A 310 13.21 -12.72 1.70
CA TRP A 310 12.66 -11.73 2.62
C TRP A 310 13.66 -11.29 3.71
N ILE A 311 14.54 -12.19 4.16
CA ILE A 311 15.68 -11.83 5.02
C ILE A 311 16.60 -10.86 4.27
N ALA A 312 16.99 -11.17 3.04
CA ALA A 312 17.87 -10.31 2.25
C ALA A 312 17.27 -8.91 2.03
N ARG A 313 15.98 -8.84 1.70
CA ARG A 313 15.23 -7.58 1.59
C ARG A 313 15.21 -6.81 2.92
N THR A 314 15.04 -7.50 4.03
CA THR A 314 15.06 -6.88 5.37
C THR A 314 16.40 -6.20 5.64
N TYR A 315 17.50 -6.88 5.34
CA TYR A 315 18.84 -6.32 5.52
C TYR A 315 19.16 -5.21 4.50
N THR A 316 18.57 -5.22 3.30
CA THR A 316 18.66 -4.09 2.36
C THR A 316 18.00 -2.82 2.94
N LYS A 317 16.87 -2.96 3.62
CA LYS A 317 16.22 -1.82 4.29
C LYS A 317 17.03 -1.27 5.46
N LEU A 318 17.81 -2.11 6.14
CA LEU A 318 18.70 -1.71 7.23
C LEU A 318 20.00 -1.04 6.74
N ASP A 319 20.37 -1.21 5.46
CA ASP A 319 21.56 -0.60 4.83
C ASP A 319 21.21 -0.07 3.42
N PRO A 320 20.32 0.96 3.33
CA PRO A 320 19.80 1.43 2.05
C PRO A 320 20.89 2.06 1.15
N ASP A 321 21.94 2.61 1.75
CA ASP A 321 23.05 3.23 1.04
C ASP A 321 24.21 2.25 0.73
N TYR A 322 24.03 0.96 1.00
CA TYR A 322 25.06 -0.08 0.79
C TYR A 322 26.38 0.17 1.53
N LYS A 323 26.35 0.96 2.61
CA LYS A 323 27.57 1.38 3.32
C LYS A 323 28.24 0.21 4.03
N THR A 324 27.46 -0.55 4.78
CA THR A 324 27.96 -1.66 5.60
C THR A 324 28.00 -2.99 4.86
N GLY A 325 27.18 -3.16 3.82
CA GLY A 325 27.08 -4.37 3.03
C GLY A 325 26.48 -5.56 3.77
N ILE A 326 25.70 -5.34 4.82
CA ILE A 326 25.12 -6.41 5.66
C ILE A 326 24.11 -7.29 4.91
N ALA A 327 23.49 -6.80 3.85
CA ALA A 327 22.59 -7.58 3.01
C ALA A 327 23.33 -8.52 2.04
N ARG A 328 24.57 -8.22 1.67
CA ARG A 328 25.38 -9.02 0.74
C ARG A 328 25.41 -10.52 1.11
N PRO A 329 25.84 -10.93 2.32
CA PRO A 329 25.90 -12.34 2.68
C PRO A 329 24.52 -13.03 2.68
N LYS A 330 23.43 -12.26 2.84
CA LYS A 330 22.07 -12.80 2.79
C LYS A 330 21.66 -13.14 1.36
N PHE A 331 21.98 -12.29 0.38
CA PHE A 331 21.78 -12.59 -1.04
C PHE A 331 22.70 -13.70 -1.56
N GLU A 332 23.96 -13.74 -1.12
CA GLU A 332 24.87 -14.85 -1.44
C GLU A 332 24.31 -16.18 -0.93
N LYS A 333 23.76 -16.20 0.30
CA LYS A 333 23.13 -17.40 0.88
C LYS A 333 21.86 -17.81 0.11
N LEU A 334 21.02 -16.84 -0.28
CA LEU A 334 19.85 -17.10 -1.13
C LEU A 334 20.25 -17.82 -2.42
N ILE A 335 21.25 -17.32 -3.14
CA ILE A 335 21.74 -17.95 -4.38
C ILE A 335 22.23 -19.37 -4.11
N GLN A 336 22.96 -19.58 -3.01
CA GLN A 336 23.46 -20.90 -2.62
C GLN A 336 22.32 -21.91 -2.45
N VAL A 337 21.24 -21.52 -1.77
CA VAL A 337 20.09 -22.40 -1.51
C VAL A 337 19.25 -22.59 -2.78
N ALA A 338 18.96 -21.52 -3.51
CA ALA A 338 18.14 -21.55 -4.72
C ALA A 338 18.80 -22.31 -5.89
N LYS A 339 20.12 -22.53 -5.85
CA LYS A 339 20.87 -23.21 -6.92
C LYS A 339 20.40 -24.64 -7.15
N ALA A 340 19.77 -25.28 -6.14
CA ALA A 340 19.25 -26.65 -6.27
C ALA A 340 18.12 -26.73 -7.33
N ASP A 341 17.35 -25.64 -7.52
CA ASP A 341 16.31 -25.52 -8.55
C ASP A 341 16.27 -24.09 -9.09
N SER A 342 17.34 -23.74 -9.81
CA SER A 342 17.59 -22.36 -10.26
C SER A 342 16.56 -21.85 -11.26
N LEU A 343 15.87 -22.73 -12.00
CA LEU A 343 14.83 -22.34 -12.94
C LEU A 343 13.51 -21.98 -12.22
N LYS A 344 13.20 -22.71 -11.15
CA LYS A 344 12.04 -22.42 -10.29
C LYS A 344 12.19 -21.08 -9.55
N TYR A 345 13.41 -20.77 -9.12
CA TYR A 345 13.74 -19.60 -8.31
C TYR A 345 14.49 -18.54 -9.10
N ASP A 346 14.31 -18.48 -10.42
CA ASP A 346 15.03 -17.55 -11.28
C ASP A 346 14.72 -16.08 -10.96
N SER A 347 13.52 -15.78 -10.49
CA SER A 347 13.10 -14.43 -10.05
C SER A 347 13.83 -13.99 -8.79
N GLU A 348 13.86 -14.86 -7.77
CA GLU A 348 14.55 -14.62 -6.50
C GLU A 348 16.06 -14.49 -6.70
N MET A 349 16.63 -15.38 -7.51
CA MET A 349 18.04 -15.33 -7.88
C MET A 349 18.35 -14.08 -8.71
N GLY A 350 17.47 -13.67 -9.61
CA GLY A 350 17.59 -12.45 -10.40
C GLY A 350 17.65 -11.19 -9.50
N GLU A 351 16.79 -11.12 -8.47
CA GLU A 351 16.86 -10.02 -7.49
C GLU A 351 18.17 -10.04 -6.72
N ALA A 352 18.66 -11.23 -6.34
CA ALA A 352 19.93 -11.38 -5.65
C ALA A 352 21.12 -10.96 -6.52
N PHE A 353 21.14 -11.36 -7.79
CA PHE A 353 22.18 -10.93 -8.73
C PHE A 353 22.12 -9.42 -8.99
N GLY A 354 20.91 -8.85 -9.12
CA GLY A 354 20.72 -7.41 -9.26
C GLY A 354 21.31 -6.62 -8.08
N TYR A 355 21.01 -7.04 -6.84
CA TYR A 355 21.58 -6.45 -5.65
C TYR A 355 23.12 -6.57 -5.62
N LEU A 356 23.65 -7.78 -5.82
CA LEU A 356 25.08 -8.04 -5.74
C LEU A 356 25.86 -7.30 -6.84
N GLY A 357 25.34 -7.26 -8.08
CA GLY A 357 25.92 -6.50 -9.17
C GLY A 357 26.03 -5.02 -8.86
N TYR A 358 24.92 -4.43 -8.34
CA TYR A 358 24.93 -3.03 -7.91
C TYR A 358 25.86 -2.79 -6.72
N TYR A 359 25.84 -3.67 -5.71
CA TYR A 359 26.71 -3.58 -4.54
C TYR A 359 28.19 -3.53 -4.93
N PHE A 360 28.66 -4.47 -5.75
CA PHE A 360 30.05 -4.49 -6.19
C PHE A 360 30.40 -3.29 -7.10
N SER A 361 29.46 -2.88 -7.96
CA SER A 361 29.61 -1.66 -8.76
C SER A 361 29.79 -0.42 -7.90
N SER A 362 28.99 -0.25 -6.86
CA SER A 362 29.07 0.89 -5.92
C SER A 362 30.37 0.92 -5.11
N LYS A 363 31.04 -0.23 -4.98
CA LYS A 363 32.36 -0.35 -4.36
C LYS A 363 33.51 -0.28 -5.37
N ASN A 364 33.23 0.05 -6.64
CA ASN A 364 34.17 0.06 -7.76
C ASN A 364 34.88 -1.29 -8.04
N ASP A 365 34.28 -2.40 -7.55
CA ASP A 365 34.74 -3.76 -7.87
C ASP A 365 34.07 -4.23 -9.19
N TYR A 366 34.46 -3.60 -10.29
CA TYR A 366 33.88 -3.82 -11.61
C TYR A 366 34.04 -5.27 -12.09
N GLY A 367 35.15 -5.94 -11.68
CA GLY A 367 35.38 -7.34 -12.03
C GLY A 367 34.31 -8.27 -11.47
N LYS A 368 34.04 -8.17 -10.15
CA LYS A 368 32.98 -8.99 -9.51
C LYS A 368 31.59 -8.58 -9.98
N ALA A 369 31.32 -7.29 -10.14
CA ALA A 369 30.02 -6.85 -10.66
C ALA A 369 29.74 -7.46 -12.04
N LYS A 370 30.73 -7.45 -12.95
CA LYS A 370 30.61 -8.06 -14.28
C LYS A 370 30.40 -9.57 -14.23
N GLU A 371 31.13 -10.27 -13.35
CA GLU A 371 30.91 -11.71 -13.13
C GLU A 371 29.47 -12.00 -12.71
N ILE A 372 28.94 -11.21 -11.77
CA ILE A 372 27.57 -11.36 -11.28
C ILE A 372 26.53 -11.14 -12.39
N TYR A 373 26.66 -10.06 -13.19
CA TYR A 373 25.75 -9.83 -14.31
C TYR A 373 25.82 -10.91 -15.38
N ASN A 374 27.01 -11.42 -15.68
CA ASN A 374 27.18 -12.54 -16.62
C ASN A 374 26.52 -13.83 -16.10
N ARG A 375 26.62 -14.13 -14.81
CA ARG A 375 25.91 -15.24 -14.18
C ARG A 375 24.40 -15.06 -14.27
N TRP A 376 23.92 -13.83 -14.10
CA TRP A 376 22.49 -13.52 -14.24
C TRP A 376 21.98 -13.71 -15.68
N ILE A 377 22.72 -13.22 -16.68
CA ILE A 377 22.39 -13.41 -18.11
C ILE A 377 22.21 -14.90 -18.46
N ASN A 378 23.04 -15.77 -17.86
CA ASN A 378 23.04 -17.21 -18.11
C ASN A 378 22.14 -18.02 -17.19
N LEU A 379 21.42 -17.39 -16.25
CA LEU A 379 20.61 -18.08 -15.24
C LEU A 379 19.45 -18.86 -15.89
N ASN A 380 18.67 -18.20 -16.72
CA ASN A 380 17.52 -18.76 -17.42
C ASN A 380 17.50 -18.29 -18.88
N PRO A 381 17.92 -19.16 -19.84
CA PRO A 381 17.96 -18.79 -21.26
C PRO A 381 16.63 -18.35 -21.85
N ASN A 382 15.53 -18.81 -21.30
CA ASN A 382 14.17 -18.53 -21.79
C ASN A 382 13.52 -17.30 -21.17
N ASN A 383 14.05 -16.78 -20.06
CA ASN A 383 13.50 -15.61 -19.40
C ASN A 383 14.07 -14.30 -19.96
N LYS A 384 13.38 -13.75 -20.97
CA LYS A 384 13.79 -12.50 -21.65
C LYS A 384 13.86 -11.32 -20.69
N GLU A 385 12.93 -11.23 -19.75
CA GLU A 385 12.85 -10.10 -18.81
C GLU A 385 14.09 -10.07 -17.89
N GLN A 386 14.48 -11.22 -17.33
CA GLN A 386 15.67 -11.34 -16.50
C GLN A 386 16.94 -11.00 -17.30
N LYS A 387 17.04 -11.46 -18.55
CA LYS A 387 18.15 -11.10 -19.43
C LYS A 387 18.23 -9.60 -19.73
N ILE A 388 17.09 -8.95 -20.02
CA ILE A 388 17.03 -7.51 -20.24
C ILE A 388 17.54 -6.75 -19.01
N ARG A 389 17.10 -7.15 -17.80
CA ARG A 389 17.55 -6.55 -16.55
C ARG A 389 19.06 -6.73 -16.35
N ALA A 390 19.58 -7.92 -16.61
CA ALA A 390 20.99 -8.25 -16.46
C ALA A 390 21.87 -7.48 -17.46
N TYR A 391 21.48 -7.42 -18.75
CA TYR A 391 22.16 -6.62 -19.76
C TYR A 391 22.11 -5.12 -19.45
N ASN A 392 20.98 -4.61 -18.93
CA ASN A 392 20.90 -3.23 -18.49
C ASN A 392 21.90 -2.94 -17.35
N GLY A 393 21.97 -3.83 -16.35
CA GLY A 393 22.97 -3.72 -15.28
C GLY A 393 24.42 -3.73 -15.83
N LEU A 394 24.71 -4.62 -16.77
CA LEU A 394 26.01 -4.71 -17.41
C LEU A 394 26.32 -3.45 -18.23
N GLY A 395 25.36 -2.93 -19.00
CA GLY A 395 25.51 -1.70 -19.79
C GLY A 395 25.81 -0.48 -18.92
N VAL A 396 25.10 -0.33 -17.79
CA VAL A 396 25.35 0.73 -16.79
C VAL A 396 26.72 0.56 -16.15
N LEU A 397 27.11 -0.65 -15.78
CA LEU A 397 28.43 -0.95 -15.21
C LEU A 397 29.57 -0.52 -16.15
N GLU A 398 29.48 -0.88 -17.43
CA GLU A 398 30.51 -0.52 -18.43
C GLU A 398 30.52 1.00 -18.69
N LEU A 399 29.36 1.68 -18.63
CA LEU A 399 29.31 3.16 -18.69
C LEU A 399 30.00 3.80 -17.49
N GLN A 400 29.77 3.29 -16.29
CA GLN A 400 30.40 3.78 -15.07
C GLN A 400 31.92 3.57 -15.12
N ALA A 401 32.36 2.41 -15.60
CA ALA A 401 33.77 2.10 -15.80
C ALA A 401 34.42 3.05 -16.84
N ALA A 402 33.71 3.34 -17.96
CA ALA A 402 34.18 4.32 -18.95
C ALA A 402 34.33 5.72 -18.34
N GLY A 403 33.44 6.11 -17.43
CA GLY A 403 33.55 7.39 -16.71
C GLY A 403 34.79 7.50 -15.84
N ASN A 404 35.20 6.40 -15.20
CA ASN A 404 36.33 6.35 -14.29
C ASN A 404 37.67 6.03 -14.97
N GLU A 405 37.65 5.59 -16.23
CA GLU A 405 38.86 5.28 -17.01
C GLU A 405 39.58 6.57 -17.46
N LYS A 406 40.88 6.59 -17.36
CA LYS A 406 41.70 7.78 -17.66
C LYS A 406 42.12 7.86 -19.14
N THR A 407 42.33 6.74 -19.78
CA THR A 407 42.80 6.67 -21.18
C THR A 407 41.64 6.76 -22.17
N ILE A 408 41.83 7.42 -23.29
CA ILE A 408 40.87 7.51 -24.37
C ILE A 408 40.53 6.09 -24.90
N GLU A 409 41.57 5.28 -25.11
CA GLU A 409 41.44 3.93 -25.62
C GLU A 409 40.60 3.04 -24.65
N GLY A 410 40.92 3.09 -23.36
CA GLY A 410 40.17 2.35 -22.32
C GLY A 410 38.71 2.80 -22.23
N ARG A 411 38.44 4.12 -22.30
CA ARG A 411 37.06 4.66 -22.34
C ARG A 411 36.28 4.13 -23.52
N LEU A 412 36.87 4.17 -24.72
CA LEU A 412 36.24 3.68 -25.94
C LEU A 412 35.95 2.17 -25.85
N ALA A 413 36.88 1.38 -25.27
CA ALA A 413 36.67 -0.03 -25.05
C ALA A 413 35.47 -0.34 -24.10
N TYR A 414 35.34 0.43 -23.00
CA TYR A 414 34.20 0.32 -22.10
C TYR A 414 32.88 0.75 -22.77
N LEU A 415 32.88 1.86 -23.53
CA LEU A 415 31.70 2.32 -24.27
C LEU A 415 31.23 1.32 -25.32
N ALA A 416 32.18 0.66 -26.01
CA ALA A 416 31.83 -0.39 -26.98
C ALA A 416 31.13 -1.58 -26.30
N ARG A 417 31.58 -2.00 -25.10
CA ARG A 417 30.91 -3.07 -24.34
C ARG A 417 29.56 -2.65 -23.77
N SER A 418 29.44 -1.39 -23.34
CA SER A 418 28.14 -0.84 -22.92
C SER A 418 27.15 -0.84 -24.08
N LYS A 419 27.59 -0.41 -25.28
CA LYS A 419 26.77 -0.45 -26.50
C LYS A 419 26.32 -1.85 -26.82
N ASP A 420 27.21 -2.84 -26.82
CA ASP A 420 26.87 -4.24 -27.06
C ASP A 420 25.80 -4.75 -26.10
N ALA A 421 25.90 -4.43 -24.82
CA ALA A 421 24.89 -4.80 -23.83
C ALA A 421 23.50 -4.22 -24.16
N TYR A 422 23.39 -2.95 -24.56
CA TYR A 422 22.12 -2.35 -24.96
C TYR A 422 21.62 -2.85 -26.31
N ASP A 423 22.51 -3.17 -27.27
CA ASP A 423 22.14 -3.79 -28.53
C ASP A 423 21.53 -5.19 -28.28
N LYS A 424 22.06 -5.98 -27.29
CA LYS A 424 21.47 -7.24 -26.84
C LYS A 424 20.07 -7.07 -26.25
N ILE A 425 19.80 -5.97 -25.56
CA ILE A 425 18.43 -5.67 -25.09
C ILE A 425 17.50 -5.46 -26.28
N LEU A 426 17.94 -4.71 -27.31
CA LEU A 426 17.12 -4.46 -28.49
C LEU A 426 16.92 -5.69 -29.39
N GLU A 427 17.84 -6.67 -29.36
CA GLU A 427 17.63 -8.00 -29.97
C GLU A 427 16.47 -8.75 -29.26
N LEU A 428 16.35 -8.62 -27.95
CA LEU A 428 15.30 -9.26 -27.14
C LEU A 428 13.97 -8.50 -27.18
N ASP A 429 14.03 -7.15 -27.17
CA ASP A 429 12.90 -6.23 -27.20
C ASP A 429 13.22 -5.02 -28.07
N PRO A 430 12.90 -5.06 -29.37
CA PRO A 430 13.18 -3.98 -30.32
C PRO A 430 12.52 -2.62 -29.98
N ASN A 431 11.49 -2.64 -29.14
CA ASN A 431 10.75 -1.44 -28.74
C ASN A 431 11.18 -0.88 -27.38
N ASN A 432 12.22 -1.41 -26.75
CA ASN A 432 12.71 -0.96 -25.46
C ASN A 432 13.20 0.49 -25.49
N ALA A 433 12.35 1.42 -25.04
CA ALA A 433 12.64 2.86 -25.05
C ALA A 433 13.84 3.21 -24.17
N SER A 434 14.00 2.53 -23.03
CA SER A 434 15.12 2.75 -22.13
C SER A 434 16.46 2.41 -22.80
N ALA A 435 16.55 1.24 -23.43
CA ALA A 435 17.77 0.83 -24.15
C ALA A 435 18.11 1.78 -25.30
N LYS A 436 17.10 2.24 -26.08
CA LYS A 436 17.30 3.24 -27.14
C LYS A 436 17.89 4.54 -26.57
N ASN A 437 17.35 5.04 -25.47
CA ASN A 437 17.84 6.24 -24.82
C ASN A 437 19.28 6.09 -24.31
N GLN A 438 19.58 4.95 -23.72
CA GLN A 438 20.93 4.65 -23.23
C GLN A 438 21.94 4.54 -24.41
N LEU A 439 21.57 3.90 -25.51
CA LEU A 439 22.40 3.85 -26.71
C LEU A 439 22.72 5.24 -27.29
N ASN A 440 21.75 6.14 -27.32
CA ASN A 440 22.01 7.51 -27.74
C ASN A 440 23.00 8.21 -26.80
N TYR A 441 22.82 8.01 -25.49
CA TYR A 441 23.78 8.53 -24.49
C TYR A 441 25.19 7.96 -24.69
N VAL A 442 25.33 6.64 -24.91
CA VAL A 442 26.63 5.99 -25.20
C VAL A 442 27.29 6.60 -26.45
N ARG A 443 26.52 6.80 -27.53
CA ARG A 443 27.02 7.41 -28.79
C ARG A 443 27.50 8.84 -28.58
N ASP A 444 26.75 9.63 -27.84
CA ASP A 444 27.13 11.03 -27.53
C ASP A 444 28.42 11.05 -26.68
N PHE A 445 28.49 10.17 -25.70
CA PHE A 445 29.69 10.01 -24.86
C PHE A 445 30.91 9.59 -25.72
N GLU A 446 30.76 8.59 -26.58
CA GLU A 446 31.80 8.14 -27.50
C GLU A 446 32.31 9.27 -28.40
N ALA A 447 31.38 10.05 -28.99
CA ALA A 447 31.72 11.18 -29.85
C ALA A 447 32.53 12.26 -29.10
N GLN A 448 32.19 12.52 -27.82
CA GLN A 448 32.96 13.46 -26.97
C GLN A 448 34.36 12.93 -26.66
N VAL A 449 34.49 11.66 -26.30
CA VAL A 449 35.77 11.00 -26.01
C VAL A 449 36.68 11.05 -27.25
N ARG A 450 36.16 10.75 -28.45
CA ARG A 450 36.92 10.83 -29.72
C ARG A 450 37.42 12.24 -30.05
N LYS A 451 36.70 13.28 -29.61
CA LYS A 451 37.13 14.69 -29.75
C LYS A 451 38.12 15.12 -28.68
N GLY A 452 38.60 14.21 -27.84
CA GLY A 452 39.47 14.53 -26.70
C GLY A 452 38.78 15.30 -25.58
N ILE A 453 37.42 15.35 -25.58
CA ILE A 453 36.63 15.99 -24.56
C ILE A 453 36.42 14.96 -23.45
N ASN A 454 36.83 15.29 -22.23
CA ASN A 454 36.50 14.47 -21.06
C ASN A 454 35.06 14.80 -20.60
N PRO A 455 34.11 13.90 -20.77
CA PRO A 455 32.73 14.20 -20.44
C PRO A 455 32.44 14.36 -18.92
N ASN A 456 33.39 13.94 -18.08
CA ASN A 456 33.29 14.14 -16.63
C ASN A 456 34.06 15.40 -16.17
N GLU A 457 34.79 16.07 -17.05
CA GLU A 457 35.50 17.28 -16.73
C GLU A 457 34.56 18.49 -16.81
N ILE A 458 34.56 19.27 -15.74
CA ILE A 458 33.93 20.59 -15.72
C ILE A 458 34.95 21.68 -15.55
N LYS A 459 34.66 22.86 -16.06
CA LYS A 459 35.49 24.06 -15.92
C LYS A 459 34.60 25.30 -15.80
N GLY A 460 35.17 26.37 -15.33
CA GLY A 460 34.47 27.66 -15.24
C GLY A 460 35.28 28.72 -14.55
N VAL A 461 34.62 29.85 -14.30
CA VAL A 461 35.19 31.00 -13.62
C VAL A 461 34.27 31.37 -12.45
N ILE A 462 34.87 31.62 -11.29
CA ILE A 462 34.18 32.17 -10.13
C ILE A 462 34.51 33.66 -10.03
N SER A 463 33.48 34.50 -9.93
CA SER A 463 33.66 35.95 -9.84
C SER A 463 32.73 36.57 -8.78
N ASP A 464 33.08 37.75 -8.32
CA ASP A 464 32.23 38.56 -7.45
C ASP A 464 31.03 39.09 -8.23
N SER A 465 29.84 39.00 -7.67
CA SER A 465 28.57 39.37 -8.36
C SER A 465 28.44 40.86 -8.63
N ALA A 466 29.00 41.73 -7.76
CA ALA A 466 28.95 43.18 -7.88
C ALA A 466 30.07 43.75 -8.74
N THR A 467 31.34 43.32 -8.49
CA THR A 467 32.53 43.89 -9.13
C THR A 467 32.93 43.16 -10.40
N LYS A 468 32.39 41.96 -10.66
CA LYS A 468 32.78 41.04 -11.74
C LYS A 468 34.24 40.59 -11.71
N GLN A 469 34.97 40.93 -10.66
CA GLN A 469 36.39 40.52 -10.49
C GLN A 469 36.48 39.02 -10.19
N PRO A 470 37.47 38.31 -10.71
CA PRO A 470 37.67 36.89 -10.42
C PRO A 470 38.01 36.65 -8.94
N ILE A 471 37.48 35.58 -8.38
CA ILE A 471 37.77 35.17 -7.01
C ILE A 471 38.76 34.03 -7.04
N ALA A 472 39.96 34.31 -6.55
CA ALA A 472 41.03 33.31 -6.41
C ALA A 472 40.79 32.42 -5.16
N PHE A 473 41.25 31.17 -5.26
CA PHE A 473 41.19 30.17 -4.18
C PHE A 473 39.78 29.82 -3.68
N ALA A 474 38.71 30.16 -4.42
CA ALA A 474 37.38 29.67 -4.14
C ALA A 474 37.36 28.15 -4.28
N SER A 475 36.73 27.45 -3.32
CA SER A 475 36.52 26.02 -3.39
C SER A 475 35.27 25.72 -4.24
N VAL A 476 35.41 24.81 -5.18
CA VAL A 476 34.33 24.24 -5.98
C VAL A 476 34.30 22.73 -5.70
N ARG A 477 33.32 22.27 -4.93
CA ARG A 477 33.21 20.89 -4.47
C ARG A 477 31.95 20.26 -5.01
N VAL A 478 32.02 18.98 -5.37
CA VAL A 478 30.81 18.19 -5.66
C VAL A 478 30.11 17.81 -4.35
N LYS A 479 28.82 18.09 -4.24
CA LYS A 479 28.02 17.77 -3.07
C LYS A 479 28.13 16.30 -2.72
N ASP A 480 28.23 15.99 -1.42
CA ASP A 480 28.30 14.64 -0.86
C ASP A 480 29.45 13.74 -1.38
N THR A 481 30.52 14.37 -1.95
CA THR A 481 31.72 13.66 -2.42
C THR A 481 33.00 14.34 -1.94
N ALA A 482 34.14 13.66 -2.14
CA ALA A 482 35.45 14.23 -1.89
C ALA A 482 36.03 15.01 -3.10
N ALA A 483 35.33 15.09 -4.23
CA ALA A 483 35.78 15.75 -5.42
C ALA A 483 35.73 17.29 -5.26
N GLU A 484 36.87 17.93 -5.27
CA GLU A 484 37.04 19.37 -5.04
C GLU A 484 38.15 19.95 -5.96
N SER A 485 37.96 21.19 -6.37
CA SER A 485 38.99 22.01 -7.02
C SER A 485 38.98 23.42 -6.44
N ARG A 486 40.10 24.13 -6.54
CA ARG A 486 40.21 25.55 -6.17
C ARG A 486 40.49 26.41 -7.38
N THR A 487 39.91 27.60 -7.40
CA THR A 487 40.15 28.56 -8.46
C THR A 487 41.60 29.10 -8.39
N ASN A 488 42.17 29.33 -9.58
CA ASN A 488 43.45 30.00 -9.72
C ASN A 488 43.30 31.54 -9.54
N ALA A 489 44.43 32.29 -9.75
CA ALA A 489 44.44 33.75 -9.64
C ALA A 489 43.47 34.48 -10.61
N LYS A 490 43.04 33.81 -11.69
CA LYS A 490 42.06 34.33 -12.65
C LYS A 490 40.63 33.85 -12.34
N GLY A 491 40.38 33.25 -11.17
CA GLY A 491 39.10 32.68 -10.80
C GLY A 491 38.74 31.42 -11.56
N GLU A 492 39.61 30.85 -12.37
CA GLU A 492 39.38 29.69 -13.22
C GLU A 492 39.55 28.39 -12.41
N TYR A 493 38.68 27.41 -12.67
CA TYR A 493 38.81 26.07 -12.15
C TYR A 493 38.51 25.02 -13.23
N LYS A 494 39.07 23.82 -13.02
CA LYS A 494 38.89 22.67 -13.91
C LYS A 494 39.17 21.40 -13.11
N PHE A 495 38.23 20.47 -13.09
CA PHE A 495 38.43 19.17 -12.47
C PHE A 495 37.37 18.15 -12.94
N GLU A 496 37.63 16.88 -12.67
CA GLU A 496 36.71 15.79 -12.99
C GLU A 496 35.70 15.60 -11.85
N ILE A 497 34.42 15.38 -12.23
CA ILE A 497 33.32 15.10 -11.31
C ILE A 497 32.78 13.70 -11.59
N PRO A 498 32.25 12.97 -10.55
CA PRO A 498 31.54 11.72 -10.75
C PRO A 498 30.32 11.93 -11.64
N GLN A 499 29.96 10.91 -12.43
CA GLN A 499 28.84 10.97 -13.37
C GLN A 499 27.48 11.16 -12.67
N SER A 500 27.38 10.70 -11.41
CA SER A 500 26.19 10.84 -10.55
C SER A 500 26.11 12.16 -9.79
N SER A 501 26.97 13.16 -10.12
CA SER A 501 27.00 14.43 -9.41
C SER A 501 25.71 15.23 -9.63
N GLU A 502 25.03 15.60 -8.55
CA GLU A 502 23.77 16.35 -8.60
C GLU A 502 23.97 17.86 -8.49
N ALA A 503 24.92 18.29 -7.67
CA ALA A 503 25.18 19.70 -7.42
C ALA A 503 26.65 20.00 -7.11
N LEU A 504 27.04 21.25 -7.37
CA LEU A 504 28.33 21.85 -6.95
C LEU A 504 28.05 22.77 -5.77
N ILE A 505 28.90 22.71 -4.76
CA ILE A 505 28.94 23.66 -3.64
C ILE A 505 30.15 24.54 -3.82
N ILE A 506 29.90 25.85 -3.96
CA ILE A 506 30.94 26.85 -4.15
C ILE A 506 31.07 27.68 -2.87
N THR A 507 32.30 27.80 -2.33
CA THR A 507 32.59 28.61 -1.15
C THR A 507 33.85 29.44 -1.36
N ALA A 508 33.85 30.66 -0.84
CA ALA A 508 35.01 31.53 -0.79
C ALA A 508 34.99 32.39 0.48
N PRO A 509 36.13 32.73 1.08
CA PRO A 509 36.17 33.59 2.27
C PRO A 509 35.49 34.95 2.00
N GLY A 510 34.55 35.35 2.86
CA GLY A 510 33.82 36.62 2.72
C GLY A 510 32.67 36.60 1.72
N TYR A 511 32.28 35.43 1.19
CA TYR A 511 31.15 35.25 0.28
C TYR A 511 30.17 34.22 0.83
N GLN A 512 28.92 34.38 0.46
CA GLN A 512 27.88 33.40 0.76
C GLN A 512 28.09 32.12 -0.07
N ALA A 513 27.95 30.96 0.56
CA ALA A 513 28.05 29.68 -0.13
C ALA A 513 26.93 29.53 -1.17
N LYS A 514 27.24 29.00 -2.35
CA LYS A 514 26.30 28.81 -3.44
C LYS A 514 26.24 27.37 -3.89
N GLU A 515 25.03 26.81 -3.94
CA GLU A 515 24.78 25.50 -4.53
C GLU A 515 24.28 25.68 -5.97
N VAL A 516 24.89 24.95 -6.91
CA VAL A 516 24.58 25.01 -8.34
C VAL A 516 24.32 23.60 -8.86
N PRO A 517 23.14 23.31 -9.46
CA PRO A 517 22.85 21.98 -9.97
C PRO A 517 23.77 21.61 -11.13
N VAL A 518 24.25 20.37 -11.13
CA VAL A 518 25.00 19.81 -12.25
C VAL A 518 24.02 19.47 -13.38
N THR A 519 24.28 20.02 -14.56
CA THR A 519 23.48 19.83 -15.77
C THR A 519 24.37 19.21 -16.87
N LYS A 520 23.83 19.09 -18.07
CA LYS A 520 24.63 18.69 -19.25
C LYS A 520 25.71 19.73 -19.65
N SER A 521 25.73 20.91 -19.03
CA SER A 521 26.77 21.91 -19.25
C SER A 521 28.12 21.42 -18.70
N ARG A 522 29.18 21.75 -19.37
CA ARG A 522 30.59 21.50 -18.95
C ARG A 522 31.27 22.76 -18.45
N VAL A 523 30.61 23.91 -18.61
CA VAL A 523 31.13 25.21 -18.22
C VAL A 523 30.19 25.86 -17.24
N TYR A 524 30.65 26.13 -16.03
CA TYR A 524 29.93 26.78 -14.95
C TYR A 524 30.62 28.08 -14.54
N ASN A 525 30.22 29.19 -15.12
CA ASN A 525 30.67 30.51 -14.69
C ASN A 525 29.73 31.01 -13.60
N ILE A 526 30.22 31.12 -12.38
CA ILE A 526 29.38 31.33 -11.18
C ILE A 526 29.77 32.65 -10.52
N GLN A 527 28.77 33.44 -10.15
CA GLN A 527 28.96 34.68 -9.41
C GLN A 527 28.53 34.46 -7.94
N LEU A 528 29.41 34.88 -7.01
CA LEU A 528 29.16 34.81 -5.58
C LEU A 528 28.81 36.21 -5.04
N GLU A 529 27.94 36.25 -4.06
CA GLU A 529 27.52 37.42 -3.30
C GLU A 529 28.25 37.45 -1.96
N LYS A 530 28.62 38.66 -1.51
CA LYS A 530 29.26 38.87 -0.19
C LYS A 530 28.29 38.71 0.95
#